data_55ee962a7994187527efce268d438415
#
_entry.id   55ee962a7994187527efce268d438415
#
_cell.length_a   1.000
_cell.length_b   1.000
_cell.length_c   1.000
_cell.angle_alpha   90.00
_cell.angle_beta   90.00
_cell.angle_gamma   90.00
#
_symmetry.space_group_name_H-M   'P 1'
#
loop_
_entity.id
_entity.type
_entity.pdbx_description
1 polymer ?
#
loop_
_entity_poly.entity_id
_entity_poly.type
_entity_poly.pdbx_seq_one_letter_code
_entity_poly.pdbx_strand_id
1 'polypeptide(L)'
;DEAPFAGLLEGDDADTSANVPTPEDEACFERSRRAAQRQLGDAPPPVGPHPSADALAVEAACASSGKALPVRMIRFGAYDIDTWFQTPLPQEYAVVPDGRLWLCEFCLKYMKSRFMAMRHRTKCIMHGPPGQEIYRCGRVSVFEVDGSKNKIYCQNLCLLAKLFLDHK
;
A
#
# COMPACT_ATOMS: atom_id res chain seq x y z
N ASP A 1 21.06 -29.22 -10.01
CA ASP A 1 20.96 -27.99 -10.83
C ASP A 1 19.56 -27.95 -11.41
N GLU A 2 18.67 -27.28 -10.72
CA GLU A 2 17.34 -27.01 -11.29
C GLU A 2 17.50 -25.91 -12.34
N ALA A 3 16.98 -26.15 -13.54
CA ALA A 3 16.99 -25.17 -14.60
C ALA A 3 16.25 -23.90 -14.12
N PRO A 4 16.81 -22.69 -14.34
CA PRO A 4 16.14 -21.46 -13.99
C PRO A 4 14.76 -21.41 -14.64
N PHE A 5 13.76 -20.91 -13.92
CA PHE A 5 12.36 -20.82 -14.34
C PHE A 5 11.66 -22.18 -14.61
N ALA A 6 12.15 -23.26 -13.98
CA ALA A 6 11.58 -24.63 -14.13
C ALA A 6 11.43 -25.09 -15.58
N GLY A 7 12.29 -24.62 -16.50
CA GLY A 7 12.27 -24.97 -17.91
C GLY A 7 11.16 -24.28 -18.74
N LEU A 8 10.49 -23.25 -18.17
CA LEU A 8 9.46 -22.46 -18.88
C LEU A 8 10.06 -21.45 -19.87
N LEU A 9 11.31 -21.03 -19.63
CA LEU A 9 12.05 -20.12 -20.50
C LEU A 9 13.32 -20.81 -20.97
N GLU A 10 13.67 -20.68 -22.24
CA GLU A 10 14.83 -21.28 -22.88
C GLU A 10 15.66 -20.24 -23.64
N GLY A 11 16.94 -20.49 -23.80
CA GLY A 11 17.84 -19.63 -24.58
C GLY A 11 17.98 -18.23 -24.01
N ASP A 12 17.92 -17.23 -24.87
CA ASP A 12 18.11 -15.81 -24.55
C ASP A 12 17.03 -15.28 -23.56
N ASP A 13 15.84 -15.86 -23.57
CA ASP A 13 14.76 -15.48 -22.68
C ASP A 13 14.99 -15.93 -21.23
N ALA A 14 15.84 -16.95 -21.04
CA ALA A 14 16.25 -17.42 -19.72
C ALA A 14 17.52 -16.73 -19.20
N ASP A 15 18.14 -15.89 -20.02
CA ASP A 15 19.36 -15.17 -19.64
C ASP A 15 19.03 -14.00 -18.70
N THR A 16 19.40 -14.16 -17.44
CA THR A 16 19.25 -13.12 -16.41
C THR A 16 20.52 -12.30 -16.19
N SER A 17 21.56 -12.49 -16.99
CA SER A 17 22.86 -11.82 -16.81
C SER A 17 22.75 -10.30 -16.83
N ALA A 18 21.85 -9.75 -17.67
CA ALA A 18 21.56 -8.32 -17.73
C ALA A 18 20.89 -7.76 -16.46
N ASN A 19 20.31 -8.62 -15.60
CA ASN A 19 19.63 -8.22 -14.37
C ASN A 19 20.54 -8.38 -13.13
N VAL A 20 21.74 -8.92 -13.27
CA VAL A 20 22.70 -9.02 -12.19
C VAL A 20 23.30 -7.63 -11.93
N PRO A 21 23.22 -7.10 -10.71
CA PRO A 21 23.78 -5.79 -10.39
C PRO A 21 25.27 -5.75 -10.68
N THR A 22 25.71 -4.69 -11.33
CA THR A 22 27.15 -4.42 -11.49
C THR A 22 27.74 -3.90 -10.18
N PRO A 23 29.08 -3.97 -9.98
CA PRO A 23 29.72 -3.35 -8.82
C PRO A 23 29.44 -1.84 -8.69
N GLU A 24 29.18 -1.17 -9.81
CA GLU A 24 28.78 0.24 -9.84
C GLU A 24 27.36 0.45 -9.31
N ASP A 25 26.43 -0.43 -9.66
CA ASP A 25 25.06 -0.41 -9.15
C ASP A 25 25.04 -0.66 -7.64
N GLU A 26 25.80 -1.64 -7.16
CA GLU A 26 25.94 -1.91 -5.74
C GLU A 26 26.54 -0.71 -4.98
N ALA A 27 27.57 -0.09 -5.53
CA ALA A 27 28.18 1.11 -4.94
C ALA A 27 27.20 2.30 -4.93
N CYS A 28 26.37 2.44 -5.97
CA CYS A 28 25.33 3.46 -6.05
C CYS A 28 24.25 3.24 -4.99
N PHE A 29 23.77 1.99 -4.87
CA PHE A 29 22.81 1.58 -3.86
C PHE A 29 23.30 1.87 -2.45
N GLU A 30 24.53 1.46 -2.13
CA GLU A 30 25.15 1.68 -0.81
C GLU A 30 25.32 3.16 -0.47
N ARG A 31 25.70 4.00 -1.45
CA ARG A 31 25.75 5.45 -1.26
C ARG A 31 24.37 6.03 -0.93
N SER A 32 23.36 5.62 -1.68
CA SER A 32 21.97 6.08 -1.48
C SER A 32 21.44 5.61 -0.13
N ARG A 33 21.70 4.36 0.25
CA ARG A 33 21.31 3.80 1.54
C ARG A 33 21.94 4.57 2.70
N ARG A 34 23.25 4.85 2.62
CA ARG A 34 23.98 5.64 3.64
C ARG A 34 23.48 7.07 3.72
N ALA A 35 23.14 7.70 2.58
CA ALA A 35 22.58 9.04 2.55
C ALA A 35 21.20 9.08 3.23
N ALA A 36 20.32 8.13 2.93
CA ALA A 36 19.02 8.00 3.58
C ALA A 36 19.14 7.76 5.08
N GLN A 37 20.06 6.89 5.50
CA GLN A 37 20.30 6.58 6.91
C GLN A 37 20.81 7.79 7.70
N ARG A 38 21.64 8.65 7.09
CA ARG A 38 22.07 9.92 7.70
C ARG A 38 20.93 10.93 7.85
N GLN A 39 19.98 10.95 6.92
CA GLN A 39 18.80 11.83 6.98
C GLN A 39 17.78 11.38 8.01
N LEU A 40 17.61 10.06 8.18
CA LEU A 40 16.70 9.48 9.15
C LEU A 40 17.26 9.50 10.59
N GLY A 41 18.57 9.76 10.77
CA GLY A 41 19.24 9.62 12.05
C GLY A 41 19.28 8.17 12.55
N ASP A 42 19.89 7.94 13.71
CA ASP A 42 19.88 6.65 14.41
C ASP A 42 18.54 6.37 15.12
N ALA A 43 17.44 6.91 14.60
CA ALA A 43 16.13 6.57 15.13
C ALA A 43 15.88 5.07 14.85
N PRO A 44 15.58 4.26 15.87
CA PRO A 44 15.16 2.90 15.66
C PRO A 44 13.97 2.91 14.67
N PRO A 45 13.84 1.89 13.81
CA PRO A 45 12.71 1.81 12.91
C PRO A 45 11.44 1.99 13.76
N PRO A 46 10.47 2.79 13.32
CA PRO A 46 9.28 3.01 14.11
C PRO A 46 8.65 1.66 14.40
N VAL A 47 8.81 1.21 15.63
CA VAL A 47 8.00 0.13 16.20
C VAL A 47 6.59 0.66 16.09
N GLY A 48 5.76 0.00 15.29
CA GLY A 48 4.43 0.48 14.94
C GLY A 48 3.73 1.10 16.15
N PRO A 49 3.16 2.28 16.01
CA PRO A 49 2.66 3.00 17.15
C PRO A 49 1.52 2.23 17.78
N HIS A 50 1.69 1.83 19.04
CA HIS A 50 0.55 1.80 19.93
C HIS A 50 -0.04 3.21 19.88
N PRO A 51 -1.37 3.38 19.67
CA PRO A 51 -1.97 4.70 19.66
C PRO A 51 -1.63 5.40 20.97
N SER A 52 -0.83 6.47 20.90
CA SER A 52 -0.54 7.31 22.04
C SER A 52 -1.85 7.92 22.54
N ALA A 53 -1.93 8.21 23.83
CA ALA A 53 -3.09 8.89 24.42
C ALA A 53 -3.41 10.19 23.67
N ASP A 54 -2.40 10.85 23.09
CA ASP A 54 -2.55 12.05 22.27
C ASP A 54 -3.24 11.77 20.92
N ALA A 55 -3.00 10.61 20.30
CA ALA A 55 -3.71 10.20 19.09
C ALA A 55 -5.20 9.96 19.35
N LEU A 56 -5.55 9.41 20.54
CA LEU A 56 -6.94 9.24 20.97
C LEU A 56 -7.59 10.59 21.32
N ALA A 57 -6.84 11.54 21.86
CA ALA A 57 -7.33 12.89 22.15
C ALA A 57 -7.57 13.70 20.87
N VAL A 58 -6.72 13.55 19.86
CA VAL A 58 -6.91 14.15 18.52
C VAL A 58 -8.10 13.50 17.81
N GLU A 59 -8.31 12.19 17.93
CA GLU A 59 -9.52 11.53 17.39
C GLU A 59 -10.81 12.04 18.06
N ALA A 60 -10.79 12.28 19.38
CA ALA A 60 -11.94 12.83 20.10
C ALA A 60 -12.22 14.30 19.75
N ALA A 61 -11.18 15.10 19.52
CA ALA A 61 -11.30 16.49 19.10
C ALA A 61 -11.77 16.63 17.64
N CYS A 62 -11.36 15.72 16.75
CA CYS A 62 -11.79 15.69 15.35
C CYS A 62 -13.22 15.19 15.17
N ALA A 63 -13.72 14.34 16.05
CA ALA A 63 -15.11 13.84 15.99
C ALA A 63 -16.15 14.94 16.24
N SER A 64 -15.75 16.09 16.76
CA SER A 64 -16.65 17.22 17.07
C SER A 64 -16.82 18.26 15.94
N SER A 65 -15.97 18.23 14.90
CA SER A 65 -16.00 19.25 13.84
C SER A 65 -16.49 18.76 12.50
N GLY A 66 -17.44 17.89 12.39
CA GLY A 66 -18.12 17.34 11.19
C GLY A 66 -17.93 18.01 9.81
N LYS A 67 -16.79 18.65 9.57
CA LYS A 67 -16.43 19.33 8.34
C LYS A 67 -15.98 18.30 7.31
N ALA A 68 -16.79 18.13 6.28
CA ALA A 68 -16.43 17.27 5.16
C ALA A 68 -15.27 17.90 4.37
N LEU A 69 -14.17 17.19 4.22
CA LEU A 69 -12.93 17.64 3.57
C LEU A 69 -12.55 16.71 2.42
N PRO A 70 -11.80 17.20 1.41
CA PRO A 70 -11.17 16.31 0.44
C PRO A 70 -10.22 15.34 1.15
N VAL A 71 -9.99 14.18 0.54
CA VAL A 71 -9.12 13.15 1.10
C VAL A 71 -7.69 13.70 1.23
N ARG A 72 -7.15 13.65 2.43
CA ARG A 72 -5.78 14.05 2.76
C ARG A 72 -4.98 12.92 3.40
N MET A 73 -5.69 11.93 3.94
CA MET A 73 -5.11 10.82 4.66
C MET A 73 -5.89 9.54 4.36
N ILE A 74 -5.20 8.43 4.31
CA ILE A 74 -5.82 7.11 4.27
C ILE A 74 -5.49 6.33 5.53
N ARG A 75 -6.46 5.59 6.04
CA ARG A 75 -6.25 4.56 7.05
C ARG A 75 -6.18 3.21 6.35
N PHE A 76 -5.00 2.61 6.34
CA PHE A 76 -4.73 1.32 5.72
C PHE A 76 -4.27 0.31 6.79
N GLY A 77 -5.13 -0.62 7.14
CA GLY A 77 -4.89 -1.52 8.27
C GLY A 77 -4.69 -0.76 9.58
N ALA A 78 -3.49 -0.83 10.15
CA ALA A 78 -3.10 -0.13 11.36
C ALA A 78 -2.46 1.24 11.13
N TYR A 79 -2.21 1.62 9.86
CA TYR A 79 -1.43 2.81 9.51
C TYR A 79 -2.31 3.95 9.03
N ASP A 80 -2.00 5.17 9.47
CA ASP A 80 -2.46 6.41 8.86
C ASP A 80 -1.35 6.91 7.93
N ILE A 81 -1.70 7.20 6.68
CA ILE A 81 -0.76 7.58 5.64
C ILE A 81 -1.27 8.84 4.97
N ASP A 82 -0.48 9.91 4.99
CA ASP A 82 -0.80 11.15 4.29
C ASP A 82 -0.71 10.95 2.78
N THR A 83 -1.69 11.46 2.05
CA THR A 83 -1.71 11.37 0.59
C THR A 83 -0.87 12.47 -0.04
N TRP A 84 -0.17 12.15 -1.13
CA TRP A 84 0.67 13.11 -1.85
C TRP A 84 -0.12 13.86 -2.94
N PHE A 85 -1.06 13.15 -3.58
CA PHE A 85 -1.83 13.68 -4.70
C PHE A 85 -3.33 13.48 -4.51
N GLN A 86 -4.12 14.25 -5.25
CA GLN A 86 -5.55 14.05 -5.33
C GLN A 86 -5.87 12.95 -6.37
N THR A 87 -6.83 12.09 -6.07
CA THR A 87 -7.30 11.06 -7.01
C THR A 87 -8.76 11.28 -7.36
N PRO A 88 -9.20 10.97 -8.58
CA PRO A 88 -10.60 11.07 -9.00
C PRO A 88 -11.44 9.95 -8.38
N LEU A 89 -11.70 10.07 -7.08
CA LEU A 89 -12.62 9.19 -6.37
C LEU A 89 -14.06 9.40 -6.87
N PRO A 90 -14.92 8.37 -6.81
CA PRO A 90 -16.35 8.56 -7.01
C PRO A 90 -16.89 9.69 -6.12
N GLN A 91 -17.86 10.43 -6.63
CA GLN A 91 -18.39 11.65 -5.99
C GLN A 91 -18.76 11.44 -4.51
N GLU A 92 -19.25 10.25 -4.18
CA GLU A 92 -19.60 9.88 -2.81
C GLU A 92 -18.40 9.81 -1.85
N TYR A 93 -17.18 9.63 -2.38
CA TYR A 93 -15.93 9.54 -1.59
C TYR A 93 -15.00 10.74 -1.81
N ALA A 94 -15.37 11.68 -2.68
CA ALA A 94 -14.57 12.87 -2.94
C ALA A 94 -14.39 13.73 -1.69
N VAL A 95 -15.37 13.67 -0.79
CA VAL A 95 -15.37 14.41 0.47
C VAL A 95 -15.69 13.45 1.61
N VAL A 96 -14.83 13.40 2.61
CA VAL A 96 -14.93 12.48 3.74
C VAL A 96 -14.84 13.24 5.06
N PRO A 97 -15.41 12.72 6.16
CA PRO A 97 -15.19 13.26 7.48
C PRO A 97 -13.71 13.38 7.79
N ASP A 98 -13.27 14.53 8.27
CA ASP A 98 -11.89 14.82 8.69
C ASP A 98 -10.82 14.59 7.61
N GLY A 99 -11.20 14.48 6.33
CA GLY A 99 -10.27 14.20 5.24
C GLY A 99 -9.66 12.80 5.26
N ARG A 100 -10.19 11.89 6.10
CA ARG A 100 -9.67 10.52 6.27
C ARG A 100 -10.52 9.51 5.52
N LEU A 101 -9.90 8.80 4.58
CA LEU A 101 -10.50 7.68 3.87
C LEU A 101 -10.02 6.36 4.45
N TRP A 102 -10.93 5.46 4.75
CA TRP A 102 -10.62 4.13 5.30
C TRP A 102 -10.55 3.11 4.17
N LEU A 103 -9.47 2.31 4.14
CA LEU A 103 -9.28 1.22 3.18
C LEU A 103 -9.17 -0.12 3.90
N CYS A 104 -9.79 -1.14 3.31
CA CYS A 104 -9.55 -2.51 3.72
C CYS A 104 -8.20 -2.99 3.19
N GLU A 105 -7.34 -3.49 4.05
CA GLU A 105 -6.00 -4.00 3.70
C GLU A 105 -6.05 -5.24 2.77
N PHE A 106 -7.16 -5.95 2.72
CA PHE A 106 -7.29 -7.19 1.94
C PHE A 106 -7.97 -6.97 0.59
N CYS A 107 -9.16 -6.35 0.57
CA CYS A 107 -9.93 -6.18 -0.66
C CYS A 107 -9.85 -4.77 -1.27
N LEU A 108 -9.12 -3.85 -0.63
CA LEU A 108 -8.91 -2.46 -1.05
C LEU A 108 -10.21 -1.63 -1.14
N LYS A 109 -11.31 -2.13 -0.56
CA LYS A 109 -12.55 -1.36 -0.49
C LYS A 109 -12.35 -0.13 0.38
N TYR A 110 -12.73 1.03 -0.14
CA TYR A 110 -12.68 2.28 0.58
C TYR A 110 -14.02 2.59 1.27
N MET A 111 -13.95 3.26 2.42
CA MET A 111 -15.07 3.56 3.31
C MET A 111 -14.89 4.93 3.94
N LYS A 112 -16.00 5.61 4.26
CA LYS A 112 -15.98 6.99 4.77
C LYS A 112 -15.75 7.10 6.28
N SER A 113 -15.98 6.04 7.03
CA SER A 113 -15.95 6.13 8.48
C SER A 113 -15.38 4.88 9.13
N ARG A 114 -14.87 5.06 10.35
CA ARG A 114 -14.40 3.96 11.21
C ARG A 114 -15.46 2.89 11.40
N PHE A 115 -16.71 3.31 11.63
CA PHE A 115 -17.81 2.36 11.82
C PHE A 115 -18.01 1.45 10.60
N MET A 116 -17.99 2.02 9.39
CA MET A 116 -18.09 1.24 8.16
C MET A 116 -16.90 0.29 7.99
N ALA A 117 -15.70 0.75 8.32
CA ALA A 117 -14.47 -0.06 8.25
C ALA A 117 -14.52 -1.24 9.24
N MET A 118 -14.90 -1.00 10.48
CA MET A 118 -15.06 -2.04 11.49
C MET A 118 -16.10 -3.09 11.09
N ARG A 119 -17.27 -2.62 10.63
CA ARG A 119 -18.34 -3.52 10.14
C ARG A 119 -17.91 -4.31 8.90
N HIS A 120 -17.15 -3.70 8.00
CA HIS A 120 -16.61 -4.39 6.83
C HIS A 120 -15.60 -5.47 7.24
N ARG A 121 -14.70 -5.16 8.18
CA ARG A 121 -13.67 -6.10 8.66
C ARG A 121 -14.26 -7.40 9.19
N THR A 122 -15.42 -7.35 9.87
CA THR A 122 -16.11 -8.56 10.35
C THR A 122 -16.77 -9.37 9.23
N LYS A 123 -16.98 -8.78 8.05
CA LYS A 123 -17.68 -9.40 6.92
C LYS A 123 -16.77 -9.69 5.73
N CYS A 124 -15.56 -9.14 5.72
CA CYS A 124 -14.63 -9.34 4.63
C CYS A 124 -14.11 -10.78 4.66
N ILE A 125 -14.37 -11.51 3.59
CA ILE A 125 -13.91 -12.90 3.42
C ILE A 125 -12.51 -12.98 2.83
N MET A 126 -11.96 -11.84 2.37
CA MET A 126 -10.63 -11.80 1.75
C MET A 126 -9.55 -11.67 2.83
N HIS A 127 -8.48 -12.43 2.66
CA HIS A 127 -7.28 -12.41 3.51
C HIS A 127 -6.00 -12.07 2.73
N GLY A 128 -6.14 -11.74 1.46
CA GLY A 128 -5.06 -11.37 0.54
C GLY A 128 -5.61 -10.92 -0.81
N PRO A 129 -4.75 -10.64 -1.80
CA PRO A 129 -5.16 -10.28 -3.15
C PRO A 129 -6.01 -11.38 -3.80
N PRO A 130 -7.02 -11.04 -4.63
CA PRO A 130 -7.91 -11.99 -5.27
C PRO A 130 -7.27 -12.57 -6.53
N GLY A 131 -6.26 -13.39 -6.38
CA GLY A 131 -5.53 -13.97 -7.49
C GLY A 131 -4.83 -15.25 -7.11
N GLN A 132 -4.00 -15.74 -8.02
CA GLN A 132 -3.17 -16.89 -7.79
C GLN A 132 -1.83 -16.45 -7.20
N GLU A 133 -1.41 -17.08 -6.10
CA GLU A 133 -0.07 -16.87 -5.56
C GLU A 133 0.94 -17.57 -6.49
N ILE A 134 1.83 -16.78 -7.10
CA ILE A 134 2.82 -17.26 -8.06
C ILE A 134 4.22 -17.38 -7.46
N TYR A 135 4.50 -16.71 -6.35
CA TYR A 135 5.79 -16.75 -5.69
C TYR A 135 5.65 -16.46 -4.20
N ARG A 136 6.46 -17.16 -3.39
CA ARG A 136 6.59 -16.91 -1.95
C ARG A 136 8.03 -17.03 -1.50
N CYS A 137 8.51 -16.01 -0.79
CA CYS A 137 9.82 -16.05 -0.13
C CYS A 137 9.72 -15.39 1.26
N GLY A 138 9.93 -16.17 2.29
CA GLY A 138 9.84 -15.70 3.68
C GLY A 138 8.50 -15.04 3.99
N ARG A 139 8.53 -13.72 4.18
CA ARG A 139 7.34 -12.90 4.53
C ARG A 139 6.69 -12.22 3.33
N VAL A 140 7.22 -12.44 2.14
CA VAL A 140 6.71 -11.82 0.90
C VAL A 140 6.01 -12.88 0.06
N SER A 141 4.82 -12.56 -0.42
CA SER A 141 4.07 -13.34 -1.40
C SER A 141 3.71 -12.45 -2.59
N VAL A 142 3.81 -13.00 -3.78
CA VAL A 142 3.44 -12.33 -5.03
C VAL A 142 2.22 -13.03 -5.62
N PHE A 143 1.24 -12.24 -6.02
CA PHE A 143 -0.01 -12.71 -6.58
C PHE A 143 -0.21 -12.17 -7.98
N GLU A 144 -0.62 -13.02 -8.89
CA GLU A 144 -1.13 -12.62 -10.19
C GLU A 144 -2.63 -12.36 -10.08
N VAL A 145 -3.05 -11.13 -10.42
CA VAL A 145 -4.45 -10.70 -10.36
C VAL A 145 -4.95 -10.33 -11.75
N ASP A 146 -5.83 -11.15 -12.29
CA ASP A 146 -6.50 -10.87 -13.57
C ASP A 146 -7.56 -9.78 -13.40
N GLY A 147 -7.31 -8.60 -13.99
CA GLY A 147 -8.22 -7.45 -13.94
C GLY A 147 -9.56 -7.68 -14.62
N SER A 148 -9.67 -8.61 -15.56
CA SER A 148 -10.94 -8.96 -16.21
C SER A 148 -11.89 -9.65 -15.23
N LYS A 149 -11.34 -10.48 -14.36
CA LYS A 149 -12.09 -11.25 -13.32
C LYS A 149 -12.26 -10.46 -12.03
N ASN A 150 -11.28 -9.62 -11.67
CA ASN A 150 -11.21 -8.89 -10.42
C ASN A 150 -11.25 -7.37 -10.62
N LYS A 151 -12.16 -6.91 -11.47
CA LYS A 151 -12.24 -5.52 -11.93
C LYS A 151 -12.27 -4.50 -10.78
N ILE A 152 -13.13 -4.71 -9.77
CA ILE A 152 -13.29 -3.77 -8.64
C ILE A 152 -12.01 -3.68 -7.82
N TYR A 153 -11.35 -4.80 -7.54
CA TYR A 153 -10.08 -4.81 -6.83
C TYR A 153 -9.02 -4.00 -7.59
N CYS A 154 -8.86 -4.25 -8.88
CA CYS A 154 -7.88 -3.55 -9.71
C CYS A 154 -8.19 -2.06 -9.85
N GLN A 155 -9.48 -1.68 -9.94
CA GLN A 155 -9.89 -0.27 -9.92
C GLN A 155 -9.54 0.41 -8.59
N ASN A 156 -9.82 -0.24 -7.46
CA ASN A 156 -9.47 0.29 -6.14
C ASN A 156 -7.96 0.41 -5.96
N LEU A 157 -7.19 -0.57 -6.43
CA LEU A 157 -5.72 -0.52 -6.43
C LEU A 157 -5.21 0.66 -7.27
N CYS A 158 -5.80 0.89 -8.45
CA CYS A 158 -5.45 2.02 -9.30
C CYS A 158 -5.72 3.37 -8.61
N LEU A 159 -6.88 3.52 -7.96
CA LEU A 159 -7.21 4.73 -7.21
C LEU A 159 -6.30 4.95 -6.00
N LEU A 160 -5.95 3.88 -5.29
CA LEU A 160 -4.95 3.92 -4.21
C LEU A 160 -3.59 4.39 -4.74
N ALA A 161 -3.12 3.82 -5.85
CA ALA A 161 -1.84 4.18 -6.44
C ALA A 161 -1.78 5.65 -6.86
N LYS A 162 -2.88 6.21 -7.38
CA LYS A 162 -2.98 7.63 -7.77
C LYS A 162 -2.84 8.61 -6.60
N LEU A 163 -3.06 8.19 -5.38
CA LEU A 163 -2.84 9.03 -4.19
C LEU A 163 -1.34 9.29 -3.92
N PHE A 164 -0.46 8.49 -4.54
CA PHE A 164 0.99 8.52 -4.31
C PHE A 164 1.82 8.67 -5.59
N LEU A 165 1.19 8.67 -6.76
CA LEU A 165 1.85 8.78 -8.05
C LEU A 165 1.27 9.95 -8.84
N ASP A 166 2.13 10.87 -9.29
CA ASP A 166 1.72 12.10 -9.97
C ASP A 166 1.06 11.82 -11.33
N HIS A 167 1.71 11.03 -12.18
CA HIS A 167 1.28 10.80 -13.56
C HIS A 167 0.77 9.38 -13.80
N LYS A 168 -0.31 9.01 -13.14
CA LYS A 168 -0.92 7.70 -13.36
C LYS A 168 -2.36 7.81 -13.92
#